data_1de0abb169f4fc5aaff8c702ba0d98c6
#
_entry.id   1de0abb169f4fc5aaff8c702ba0d98c6
#
_cell.length_a   1.000
_cell.length_b   1.000
_cell.length_c   1.000
_cell.angle_alpha   90.00
_cell.angle_beta   90.00
_cell.angle_gamma   90.00
#
_symmetry.space_group_name_H-M   'P 1'
#
loop_
_entity.id
_entity.type
_entity.pdbx_description
1 polymer ?
#
loop_
_entity_poly.entity_id
_entity_poly.type
_entity_poly.pdbx_seq_one_letter_code
_entity_poly.pdbx_strand_id
1 'polypeptide(L)'
;MFDKLEDLLIRFEEIMGELNEPDVTANQERFRALMKEQSDLTPIVEAYREYKKCNQDIEDSLMMLDEENDPDMREMLKEELNSAKTRVSELEEELKILLLPKDPNDEKNVIVEIRAGAGGDEAALFAAEIYRMYVRLSLIHI
;
A
#
# COMPACT_ATOMS: atom_id res chain seq x y z
N MET A 1 7.55 9.95 -12.22
CA MET A 1 7.08 9.18 -11.04
C MET A 1 6.89 10.10 -9.85
N PHE A 2 7.91 10.82 -9.42
CA PHE A 2 7.86 11.64 -8.19
C PHE A 2 6.86 12.80 -8.25
N ASP A 3 6.73 13.49 -9.39
CA ASP A 3 5.69 14.52 -9.54
C ASP A 3 4.29 13.99 -9.27
N LYS A 4 3.99 12.78 -9.78
CA LYS A 4 2.71 12.11 -9.53
C LYS A 4 2.53 11.75 -8.04
N LEU A 5 3.59 11.34 -7.34
CA LEU A 5 3.53 11.03 -5.91
C LEU A 5 3.28 12.29 -5.07
N GLU A 6 3.84 13.43 -5.46
CA GLU A 6 3.57 14.70 -4.81
C GLU A 6 2.12 15.14 -5.00
N ASP A 7 1.58 15.00 -6.22
CA ASP A 7 0.15 15.26 -6.50
C ASP A 7 -0.76 14.37 -5.64
N LEU A 8 -0.42 13.08 -5.48
CA LEU A 8 -1.18 12.15 -4.63
C LEU A 8 -1.10 12.52 -3.15
N LEU A 9 0.05 13.01 -2.67
CA LEU A 9 0.20 13.49 -1.30
C LEU A 9 -0.68 14.72 -1.06
N ILE A 10 -0.67 15.69 -1.97
CA ILE A 10 -1.52 16.88 -1.89
C ILE A 10 -2.99 16.46 -1.88
N ARG A 11 -3.40 15.56 -2.78
CA ARG A 11 -4.77 15.05 -2.83
C ARG A 11 -5.18 14.35 -1.54
N PHE A 12 -4.29 13.57 -0.94
CA PHE A 12 -4.53 12.93 0.35
C PHE A 12 -4.77 13.95 1.47
N GLU A 13 -4.00 15.03 1.50
CA GLU A 13 -4.16 16.10 2.49
C GLU A 13 -5.48 16.87 2.29
N GLU A 14 -5.89 17.10 1.04
CA GLU A 14 -7.21 17.67 0.73
C GLU A 14 -8.34 16.76 1.26
N ILE A 15 -8.28 15.45 0.99
CA ILE A 15 -9.26 14.47 1.48
C ILE A 15 -9.33 14.49 3.00
N MET A 16 -8.20 14.53 3.68
CA MET A 16 -8.15 14.63 5.13
C MET A 16 -8.79 15.93 5.64
N GLY A 17 -8.62 17.03 4.92
CA GLY A 17 -9.30 18.29 5.18
C GLY A 17 -10.82 18.17 5.02
N GLU A 18 -11.28 17.63 3.88
CA GLU A 18 -12.70 17.41 3.60
C GLU A 18 -13.37 16.48 4.60
N LEU A 19 -12.68 15.41 5.04
CA LEU A 19 -13.20 14.46 6.04
C LEU A 19 -13.34 15.10 7.43
N ASN A 20 -12.60 16.16 7.73
CA ASN A 20 -12.71 16.91 8.99
C ASN A 20 -13.80 17.99 8.96
N GLU A 21 -14.47 18.22 7.82
CA GLU A 21 -15.58 19.15 7.75
C GLU A 21 -16.77 18.66 8.59
N PRO A 22 -17.45 19.53 9.38
CA PRO A 22 -18.57 19.13 10.22
C PRO A 22 -19.75 18.48 9.45
N ASP A 23 -19.93 18.89 8.19
CA ASP A 23 -21.05 18.49 7.36
C ASP A 23 -20.77 17.28 6.46
N VAL A 24 -19.56 16.73 6.49
CA VAL A 24 -19.16 15.62 5.60
C VAL A 24 -20.06 14.40 5.76
N THR A 25 -20.51 14.10 6.98
CA THR A 25 -21.39 12.97 7.30
C THR A 25 -22.83 13.16 6.83
N ALA A 26 -23.25 14.39 6.53
CA ALA A 26 -24.59 14.67 6.02
C ALA A 26 -24.80 14.08 4.60
N ASN A 27 -23.74 13.94 3.83
CA ASN A 27 -23.75 13.28 2.52
C ASN A 27 -23.02 11.94 2.59
N GLN A 28 -23.76 10.86 2.82
CA GLN A 28 -23.18 9.51 2.96
C GLN A 28 -22.44 9.01 1.73
N GLU A 29 -22.87 9.40 0.52
CA GLU A 29 -22.18 8.98 -0.72
C GLU A 29 -20.81 9.67 -0.83
N ARG A 30 -20.76 10.99 -0.61
CA ARG A 30 -19.51 11.76 -0.58
C ARG A 30 -18.56 11.20 0.49
N PHE A 31 -19.07 10.99 1.70
CA PHE A 31 -18.28 10.46 2.81
C PHE A 31 -17.66 9.10 2.47
N ARG A 32 -18.45 8.16 1.91
CA ARG A 32 -17.95 6.84 1.50
C ARG A 32 -16.89 6.94 0.39
N ALA A 33 -17.11 7.82 -0.58
CA ALA A 33 -16.15 8.04 -1.67
C ALA A 33 -14.81 8.57 -1.14
N LEU A 34 -14.84 9.57 -0.25
CA LEU A 34 -13.64 10.13 0.37
C LEU A 34 -12.91 9.11 1.24
N MET A 35 -13.63 8.33 2.05
CA MET A 35 -13.03 7.27 2.88
C MET A 35 -12.38 6.18 2.04
N LYS A 36 -12.98 5.82 0.91
CA LYS A 36 -12.41 4.85 -0.02
C LYS A 36 -11.14 5.41 -0.66
N GLU A 37 -11.20 6.64 -1.19
CA GLU A 37 -10.04 7.30 -1.81
C GLU A 37 -8.90 7.45 -0.79
N GLN A 38 -9.21 7.85 0.44
CA GLN A 38 -8.24 7.90 1.54
C GLN A 38 -7.58 6.55 1.79
N SER A 39 -8.38 5.48 1.90
CA SER A 39 -7.88 4.12 2.13
C SER A 39 -6.97 3.64 0.99
N ASP A 40 -7.31 3.98 -0.25
CA ASP A 40 -6.52 3.62 -1.44
C ASP A 40 -5.19 4.38 -1.50
N LEU A 41 -5.17 5.65 -1.07
CA LEU A 41 -3.98 6.49 -1.10
C LEU A 41 -3.06 6.28 0.11
N THR A 42 -3.58 5.83 1.24
CA THR A 42 -2.81 5.67 2.50
C THR A 42 -1.50 4.93 2.31
N PRO A 43 -1.46 3.69 1.73
CA PRO A 43 -0.20 2.96 1.60
C PRO A 43 0.80 3.67 0.68
N ILE A 44 0.33 4.36 -0.36
CA ILE A 44 1.19 5.11 -1.28
C ILE A 44 1.82 6.31 -0.57
N VAL A 45 1.00 7.05 0.19
CA VAL A 45 1.44 8.26 0.90
C VAL A 45 2.38 7.91 2.06
N GLU A 46 2.13 6.82 2.78
CA GLU A 46 3.01 6.35 3.85
C GLU A 46 4.38 5.95 3.31
N ALA A 47 4.43 5.13 2.26
CA ALA A 47 5.68 4.75 1.61
C ALA A 47 6.43 5.96 1.03
N TYR A 48 5.71 6.93 0.46
CA TYR A 48 6.33 8.13 -0.08
C TYR A 48 6.87 9.08 1.00
N ARG A 49 6.17 9.22 2.12
CA ARG A 49 6.65 9.99 3.27
C ARG A 49 7.91 9.36 3.87
N GLU A 50 7.94 8.03 3.99
CA GLU A 50 9.12 7.30 4.44
C GLU A 50 10.29 7.49 3.46
N TYR A 51 10.03 7.40 2.15
CA TYR A 51 11.02 7.68 1.12
C TYR A 51 11.64 9.09 1.25
N LYS A 52 10.80 10.12 1.42
CA LYS A 52 11.26 11.51 1.62
C LYS A 52 12.12 11.63 2.88
N LYS A 53 11.70 10.97 3.97
CA LYS A 53 12.44 10.95 5.22
C LYS A 53 13.81 10.29 5.06
N CYS A 54 13.86 9.10 4.46
CA CYS A 54 15.13 8.40 4.25
C CYS A 54 16.11 9.20 3.37
N ASN A 55 15.60 9.94 2.36
CA ASN A 55 16.47 10.83 1.57
C ASN A 55 16.98 12.01 2.41
N GLN A 56 16.17 12.59 3.29
CA GLN A 56 16.63 13.64 4.21
C GLN A 56 17.68 13.07 5.19
N ASP A 57 17.44 11.89 5.75
CA ASP A 57 18.40 11.21 6.65
C ASP A 57 19.75 10.97 5.93
N ILE A 58 19.73 10.64 4.63
CA ILE A 58 20.94 10.50 3.80
C ILE A 58 21.68 11.85 3.67
N GLU A 59 20.97 12.94 3.37
CA GLU A 59 21.57 14.27 3.24
C GLU A 59 22.16 14.74 4.57
N ASP A 60 21.45 14.56 5.66
CA ASP A 60 21.88 14.93 7.01
C ASP A 60 23.12 14.11 7.45
N SER A 61 23.09 12.79 7.21
CA SER A 61 24.24 11.91 7.52
C SER A 61 25.48 12.27 6.71
N LEU A 62 25.33 12.69 5.44
CA LEU A 62 26.46 13.13 4.61
C LEU A 62 27.05 14.44 5.14
N MET A 63 26.21 15.41 5.54
CA MET A 63 26.68 16.66 6.12
C MET A 63 27.41 16.42 7.45
N MET A 64 26.85 15.55 8.32
CA MET A 64 27.49 15.20 9.57
C MET A 64 28.84 14.49 9.37
N LEU A 65 28.95 13.62 8.35
CA LEU A 65 30.22 12.94 8.03
C LEU A 65 31.34 13.90 7.60
N ASP A 66 30.99 15.02 6.97
CA ASP A 66 31.98 16.02 6.57
C ASP A 66 32.55 16.82 7.76
N GLU A 67 31.74 16.99 8.81
CA GLU A 67 32.12 17.77 10.01
C GLU A 67 32.69 16.90 11.12
N GLU A 68 32.32 15.60 11.18
CA GLU A 68 32.69 14.68 12.27
C GLU A 68 34.13 14.16 12.12
N ASN A 69 34.90 14.21 13.21
CA ASN A 69 36.29 13.77 13.26
C ASN A 69 36.49 12.50 14.12
N ASP A 70 35.52 12.15 14.96
CA ASP A 70 35.59 10.94 15.77
C ASP A 70 35.39 9.69 14.89
N PRO A 71 36.37 8.75 14.91
CA PRO A 71 36.30 7.54 14.09
C PRO A 71 35.07 6.67 14.39
N ASP A 72 34.68 6.54 15.66
CA ASP A 72 33.56 5.69 16.08
C ASP A 72 32.23 6.30 15.62
N MET A 73 32.06 7.60 15.76
CA MET A 73 30.90 8.32 15.27
C MET A 73 30.81 8.27 13.74
N ARG A 74 31.94 8.38 13.03
CA ARG A 74 31.98 8.24 11.56
C ARG A 74 31.58 6.86 11.10
N GLU A 75 31.90 5.80 11.84
CA GLU A 75 31.50 4.43 11.50
C GLU A 75 29.99 4.26 11.68
N MET A 76 29.40 4.74 12.78
CA MET A 76 27.95 4.75 13.01
C MET A 76 27.21 5.50 11.90
N LEU A 77 27.66 6.70 11.53
CA LEU A 77 27.05 7.48 10.46
C LEU A 77 27.10 6.78 9.09
N LYS A 78 28.17 6.04 8.82
CA LYS A 78 28.28 5.23 7.58
C LYS A 78 27.32 4.06 7.58
N GLU A 79 27.12 3.39 8.72
CA GLU A 79 26.15 2.31 8.84
C GLU A 79 24.73 2.84 8.65
N GLU A 80 24.39 3.96 9.27
CA GLU A 80 23.09 4.64 9.10
C GLU A 80 22.86 5.05 7.65
N LEU A 81 23.86 5.67 7.02
CA LEU A 81 23.82 6.04 5.60
C LEU A 81 23.58 4.85 4.67
N ASN A 82 24.26 3.71 4.93
CA ASN A 82 24.07 2.50 4.14
C ASN A 82 22.67 1.91 4.34
N SER A 83 22.17 1.89 5.56
CA SER A 83 20.83 1.43 5.89
C SER A 83 19.77 2.29 5.19
N ALA A 84 19.89 3.62 5.28
CA ALA A 84 18.98 4.55 4.63
C ALA A 84 18.99 4.39 3.09
N LYS A 85 20.16 4.24 2.46
CA LYS A 85 20.27 3.99 1.01
C LYS A 85 19.60 2.68 0.58
N THR A 86 19.77 1.63 1.37
CA THR A 86 19.11 0.35 1.09
C THR A 86 17.59 0.51 1.17
N ARG A 87 17.10 1.18 2.22
CA ARG A 87 15.68 1.42 2.41
C ARG A 87 15.08 2.29 1.31
N VAL A 88 15.78 3.31 0.83
CA VAL A 88 15.36 4.12 -0.33
C VAL A 88 15.16 3.24 -1.56
N SER A 89 16.09 2.32 -1.85
CA SER A 89 15.96 1.43 -3.00
C SER A 89 14.77 0.47 -2.87
N GLU A 90 14.51 -0.06 -1.68
CA GLU A 90 13.34 -0.91 -1.41
C GLU A 90 12.04 -0.12 -1.61
N LEU A 91 11.96 1.10 -1.07
CA LEU A 91 10.80 1.97 -1.19
C LEU A 91 10.53 2.39 -2.64
N GLU A 92 11.56 2.57 -3.46
CA GLU A 92 11.39 2.84 -4.89
C GLU A 92 10.71 1.68 -5.63
N GLU A 93 11.07 0.44 -5.31
CA GLU A 93 10.41 -0.74 -5.88
C GLU A 93 8.98 -0.90 -5.34
N GLU A 94 8.78 -0.70 -4.05
CA GLU A 94 7.46 -0.73 -3.41
C GLU A 94 6.51 0.31 -4.02
N LEU A 95 6.97 1.55 -4.18
CA LEU A 95 6.21 2.63 -4.79
C LEU A 95 5.86 2.34 -6.26
N LYS A 96 6.74 1.70 -7.03
CA LYS A 96 6.41 1.26 -8.39
C LYS A 96 5.25 0.28 -8.41
N ILE A 97 5.23 -0.67 -7.46
CA ILE A 97 4.16 -1.66 -7.33
C ILE A 97 2.85 -0.99 -6.89
N LEU A 98 2.91 -0.11 -5.87
CA LEU A 98 1.74 0.60 -5.37
C LEU A 98 1.10 1.54 -6.40
N LEU A 99 1.86 2.04 -7.36
CA LEU A 99 1.38 2.89 -8.45
C LEU A 99 0.78 2.12 -9.63
N LEU A 100 0.83 0.78 -9.62
CA LEU A 100 0.17 -0.01 -10.66
C LEU A 100 -1.35 0.20 -10.59
N PRO A 101 -2.01 0.30 -11.75
CA PRO A 101 -3.46 0.42 -11.75
C PRO A 101 -4.09 -0.85 -11.16
N LYS A 102 -4.98 -0.67 -10.18
CA LYS A 102 -5.78 -1.77 -9.63
C LYS A 102 -6.79 -2.24 -10.67
N ASP A 103 -7.03 -3.55 -10.74
CA ASP A 103 -8.12 -4.08 -11.56
C ASP A 103 -9.46 -3.64 -10.95
N PRO A 104 -10.34 -2.96 -11.71
CA PRO A 104 -11.65 -2.55 -11.22
C PRO A 104 -12.56 -3.72 -10.84
N ASN A 105 -12.18 -4.95 -11.17
CA ASN A 105 -12.90 -6.15 -10.78
C ASN A 105 -12.48 -6.71 -9.42
N ASP A 106 -11.32 -6.33 -8.89
CA ASP A 106 -10.81 -6.84 -7.59
C ASP A 106 -11.74 -6.49 -6.42
N GLU A 107 -12.49 -5.39 -6.53
CA GLU A 107 -13.43 -4.95 -5.50
C GLU A 107 -14.87 -5.45 -5.71
N LYS A 108 -15.12 -6.20 -6.78
CA LYS A 108 -16.47 -6.68 -7.09
C LYS A 108 -16.77 -8.00 -6.37
N ASN A 109 -18.00 -8.10 -5.87
CA ASN A 109 -18.51 -9.38 -5.41
C ASN A 109 -18.60 -10.34 -6.59
N VAL A 110 -18.18 -11.60 -6.38
CA VAL A 110 -18.25 -12.67 -7.37
C VAL A 110 -19.21 -13.76 -6.92
N ILE A 111 -19.92 -14.36 -7.88
CA ILE A 111 -20.72 -15.55 -7.66
C ILE A 111 -19.94 -16.71 -8.27
N VAL A 112 -19.57 -17.67 -7.43
CA VAL A 112 -18.89 -18.90 -7.88
C VAL A 112 -19.92 -20.02 -7.98
N GLU A 113 -20.12 -20.52 -9.20
CA GLU A 113 -21.00 -21.68 -9.48
C GLU A 113 -20.15 -22.89 -9.82
N ILE A 114 -20.37 -23.99 -9.11
CA ILE A 114 -19.64 -25.23 -9.31
C ILE A 114 -20.65 -26.29 -9.71
N ARG A 115 -20.48 -26.85 -10.91
CA ARG A 115 -21.36 -27.92 -11.45
C ARG A 115 -20.59 -29.20 -11.61
N ALA A 116 -21.18 -30.29 -11.13
CA ALA A 116 -20.71 -31.66 -11.46
C ALA A 116 -20.90 -31.90 -12.96
N GLY A 117 -19.85 -32.42 -13.60
CA GLY A 117 -19.90 -32.86 -15.01
C GLY A 117 -20.28 -34.33 -15.16
N ALA A 118 -19.82 -34.95 -16.25
CA ALA A 118 -19.99 -36.39 -16.45
C ALA A 118 -19.15 -37.19 -15.41
N GLY A 119 -19.74 -38.16 -14.74
CA GLY A 119 -19.04 -38.98 -13.73
C GLY A 119 -19.89 -39.44 -12.54
N GLY A 120 -21.20 -39.18 -12.56
CA GLY A 120 -22.11 -39.63 -11.50
C GLY A 120 -21.75 -39.09 -10.11
N ASP A 121 -21.81 -39.98 -9.11
CA ASP A 121 -21.57 -39.60 -7.69
C ASP A 121 -20.13 -39.09 -7.43
N GLU A 122 -19.15 -39.62 -8.14
CA GLU A 122 -17.75 -39.18 -8.00
C GLU A 122 -17.57 -37.72 -8.43
N ALA A 123 -18.23 -37.32 -9.52
CA ALA A 123 -18.20 -35.91 -9.98
C ALA A 123 -18.89 -34.99 -8.99
N ALA A 124 -19.96 -35.45 -8.33
CA ALA A 124 -20.66 -34.69 -7.29
C ALA A 124 -19.78 -34.52 -6.03
N LEU A 125 -19.06 -35.55 -5.60
CA LEU A 125 -18.11 -35.48 -4.50
C LEU A 125 -16.97 -34.52 -4.78
N PHE A 126 -16.40 -34.56 -5.98
CA PHE A 126 -15.35 -33.64 -6.39
C PHE A 126 -15.84 -32.17 -6.43
N ALA A 127 -17.02 -31.93 -6.96
CA ALA A 127 -17.62 -30.58 -6.95
C ALA A 127 -17.81 -30.06 -5.52
N ALA A 128 -18.22 -30.94 -4.57
CA ALA A 128 -18.34 -30.57 -3.17
C ALA A 128 -16.99 -30.26 -2.50
N GLU A 129 -15.90 -30.91 -2.90
CA GLU A 129 -14.56 -30.62 -2.40
C GLU A 129 -14.06 -29.27 -2.93
N ILE A 130 -14.26 -28.97 -4.21
CA ILE A 130 -13.94 -27.67 -4.80
C ILE A 130 -14.75 -26.55 -4.12
N TYR A 131 -16.04 -26.77 -3.87
CA TYR A 131 -16.85 -25.81 -3.11
C TYR A 131 -16.24 -25.53 -1.73
N ARG A 132 -15.87 -26.56 -0.98
CA ARG A 132 -15.22 -26.41 0.33
C ARG A 132 -13.89 -25.66 0.24
N MET A 133 -13.12 -25.87 -0.82
CA MET A 133 -11.86 -25.14 -1.08
C MET A 133 -12.12 -23.63 -1.23
N TYR A 134 -13.08 -23.26 -2.06
CA TYR A 134 -13.42 -21.85 -2.26
C TYR A 134 -14.01 -21.19 -1.02
N VAL A 135 -14.85 -21.89 -0.24
CA VAL A 135 -15.35 -21.40 1.04
C VAL A 135 -14.20 -21.10 2.01
N ARG A 136 -13.21 -21.99 2.12
CA ARG A 136 -12.03 -21.76 2.97
C ARG A 136 -11.18 -20.60 2.45
N LEU A 137 -10.98 -20.50 1.15
CA LEU A 137 -10.24 -19.41 0.53
C LEU A 137 -10.91 -18.05 0.82
N SER A 138 -12.23 -17.96 0.71
CA SER A 138 -12.96 -16.73 1.01
C SER A 138 -12.80 -16.27 2.45
N LEU A 139 -12.68 -17.20 3.42
CA LEU A 139 -12.46 -16.86 4.82
C LEU A 139 -11.03 -16.35 5.12
N ILE A 140 -10.06 -16.70 4.30
CA ILE A 140 -8.67 -16.21 4.44
C ILE A 140 -8.52 -14.78 3.95
N HIS A 141 -9.31 -14.38 2.94
CA HIS A 141 -9.21 -13.08 2.26
C HIS A 141 -10.31 -12.09 2.65
N ILE A 142 -11.17 -12.44 3.57
CA ILE A 142 -12.14 -11.52 4.19
C ILE A 142 -11.58 -11.01 5.52
#